data_010a3f9e1550dacad6c3bc6c7370b4de
#
_entry.id   010a3f9e1550dacad6c3bc6c7370b4de
#
_cell.length_a   1.000
_cell.length_b   1.000
_cell.length_c   1.000
_cell.angle_alpha   90.00
_cell.angle_beta   90.00
_cell.angle_gamma   90.00
#
_symmetry.space_group_name_H-M   'P 1'
#
loop_
_entity.id
_entity.type
_entity.pdbx_description
1 polymer ?
#
loop_
_entity_poly.entity_id
_entity_poly.type
_entity_poly.pdbx_seq_one_letter_code
_entity_poly.pdbx_strand_id
1 'polypeptide(L)'
;VVGKKFDENEPAVLKDADSVEEDDMIFDIGPKSAQELADIIAKAGTIVWNGPVGVFEFDQFGEGTRTISMAIADSPAFSLAGGGDTIAAIQKYDIYDKVSYISTAGGAFLEYLEGKTLPAVAMLEERARD
;
A
#
# COMPACT_ATOMS: atom_id res chain seq x y z
N VAL A 1 4.02 -14.70 -4.41
CA VAL A 1 5.11 -14.67 -5.40
C VAL A 1 6.43 -14.61 -4.66
N VAL A 2 7.35 -15.49 -5.00
CA VAL A 2 8.64 -15.64 -4.32
C VAL A 2 9.81 -15.50 -5.28
N GLY A 3 10.98 -15.23 -4.72
CA GLY A 3 12.29 -15.29 -5.37
C GLY A 3 13.33 -15.81 -4.38
N LYS A 4 14.51 -16.14 -4.85
CA LYS A 4 15.62 -16.61 -4.01
C LYS A 4 16.58 -15.50 -3.59
N LYS A 5 16.54 -14.35 -4.26
CA LYS A 5 17.39 -13.19 -4.01
C LYS A 5 16.62 -11.89 -4.19
N PHE A 6 16.98 -10.89 -3.41
CA PHE A 6 16.51 -9.53 -3.62
C PHE A 6 17.33 -8.87 -4.73
N ASP A 7 16.93 -9.09 -5.97
CA ASP A 7 17.63 -8.64 -7.17
C ASP A 7 16.61 -8.32 -8.27
N GLU A 8 16.84 -7.25 -9.02
CA GLU A 8 15.95 -6.82 -10.10
C GLU A 8 15.83 -7.83 -11.26
N ASN A 9 16.80 -8.73 -11.39
CA ASN A 9 16.82 -9.78 -12.41
C ASN A 9 16.36 -11.14 -11.86
N GLU A 10 15.98 -11.21 -10.60
CA GLU A 10 15.49 -12.46 -10.00
C GLU A 10 14.15 -12.85 -10.63
N PRO A 11 14.01 -14.09 -11.12
CA PRO A 11 12.75 -14.56 -11.68
C PRO A 11 11.69 -14.70 -10.58
N ALA A 12 10.49 -14.18 -10.86
CA ALA A 12 9.33 -14.34 -9.99
C ALA A 12 8.73 -15.74 -10.14
N VAL A 13 8.50 -16.42 -9.03
CA VAL A 13 7.88 -17.74 -9.00
C VAL A 13 6.59 -17.68 -8.21
N LEU A 14 5.48 -18.09 -8.81
CA LEU A 14 4.20 -18.21 -8.12
C LEU A 14 4.16 -19.54 -7.36
N LYS A 15 3.92 -19.48 -6.07
CA LYS A 15 3.74 -20.66 -5.20
C LYS A 15 2.52 -20.48 -4.31
N ASP A 16 1.88 -21.61 -3.97
CA ASP A 16 0.90 -21.62 -2.90
C ASP A 16 1.58 -21.39 -1.54
N ALA A 17 0.84 -20.86 -0.57
CA ALA A 17 1.40 -20.48 0.73
C ALA A 17 2.03 -21.66 1.49
N ASP A 18 1.47 -22.87 1.31
CA ASP A 18 1.96 -24.11 1.92
C ASP A 18 3.13 -24.77 1.14
N SER A 19 3.47 -24.22 -0.01
CA SER A 19 4.56 -24.68 -0.90
C SER A 19 5.79 -23.79 -0.87
N VAL A 20 5.79 -22.76 0.00
CA VAL A 20 6.95 -21.86 0.19
C VAL A 20 8.05 -22.61 0.91
N GLU A 21 9.25 -22.60 0.34
CA GLU A 21 10.43 -23.28 0.86
C GLU A 21 11.19 -22.38 1.84
N GLU A 22 12.09 -22.97 2.64
CA GLU A 22 12.83 -22.27 3.68
C GLU A 22 13.77 -21.18 3.12
N ASP A 23 14.25 -21.35 1.91
CA ASP A 23 15.12 -20.39 1.20
C ASP A 23 14.36 -19.46 0.24
N ASP A 24 13.02 -19.54 0.21
CA ASP A 24 12.19 -18.59 -0.53
C ASP A 24 12.01 -17.28 0.23
N MET A 25 12.08 -16.18 -0.51
CA MET A 25 11.74 -14.85 -0.01
C MET A 25 10.41 -14.42 -0.66
N ILE A 26 9.43 -14.07 0.16
CA ILE A 26 8.11 -13.63 -0.35
C ILE A 26 8.22 -12.15 -0.74
N PHE A 27 8.04 -11.85 -2.01
CA PHE A 27 8.20 -10.51 -2.56
C PHE A 27 6.90 -9.88 -3.06
N ASP A 28 5.84 -10.66 -3.27
CA ASP A 28 4.54 -10.13 -3.65
C ASP A 28 3.44 -11.13 -3.31
N ILE A 29 2.19 -10.63 -3.25
CA ILE A 29 1.01 -11.50 -3.22
C ILE A 29 0.77 -12.10 -4.60
N GLY A 30 0.13 -13.26 -4.65
CA GLY A 30 -0.22 -13.89 -5.92
C GLY A 30 -1.45 -13.24 -6.58
N PRO A 31 -1.69 -13.54 -7.87
CA PRO A 31 -2.79 -12.93 -8.63
C PRO A 31 -4.17 -13.27 -8.05
N LYS A 32 -4.34 -14.44 -7.46
CA LYS A 32 -5.60 -14.83 -6.82
C LYS A 32 -5.90 -13.96 -5.60
N SER A 33 -4.93 -13.81 -4.69
CA SER A 33 -5.08 -12.96 -3.50
C SER A 33 -5.25 -11.49 -3.88
N ALA A 34 -4.53 -11.01 -4.90
CA ALA A 34 -4.68 -9.66 -5.40
C ALA A 34 -6.11 -9.41 -5.94
N GLN A 35 -6.69 -10.36 -6.66
CA GLN A 35 -8.05 -10.24 -7.17
C GLN A 35 -9.09 -10.27 -6.05
N GLU A 36 -8.92 -11.13 -5.04
CA GLU A 36 -9.80 -11.18 -3.87
C GLU A 36 -9.81 -9.83 -3.13
N LEU A 37 -8.64 -9.22 -2.95
CA LEU A 37 -8.54 -7.88 -2.36
C LEU A 37 -9.16 -6.80 -3.25
N ALA A 38 -8.96 -6.86 -4.56
CA ALA A 38 -9.58 -5.95 -5.51
C ALA A 38 -11.11 -5.99 -5.46
N ASP A 39 -11.69 -7.17 -5.32
CA ASP A 39 -13.13 -7.38 -5.19
C ASP A 39 -13.70 -6.78 -3.88
N ILE A 40 -12.93 -6.84 -2.80
CA ILE A 40 -13.27 -6.20 -1.52
C ILE A 40 -13.19 -4.67 -1.66
N ILE A 41 -12.11 -4.16 -2.26
CA ILE A 41 -11.89 -2.73 -2.50
C ILE A 41 -13.01 -2.12 -3.35
N ALA A 42 -13.48 -2.83 -4.37
CA ALA A 42 -14.57 -2.38 -5.23
C ALA A 42 -15.89 -2.14 -4.48
N LYS A 43 -16.08 -2.81 -3.34
CA LYS A 43 -17.31 -2.72 -2.51
C LYS A 43 -17.12 -1.87 -1.25
N ALA A 44 -15.92 -1.40 -0.99
CA ALA A 44 -15.64 -0.59 0.19
C ALA A 44 -16.29 0.78 0.11
N GLY A 45 -16.65 1.35 1.25
CA GLY A 45 -17.12 2.73 1.37
C GLY A 45 -15.99 3.71 1.59
N THR A 46 -14.99 3.32 2.37
CA THR A 46 -13.77 4.08 2.66
C THR A 46 -12.57 3.16 2.62
N ILE A 47 -11.49 3.63 2.02
CA ILE A 47 -10.24 2.89 1.89
C ILE A 47 -9.12 3.70 2.55
N VAL A 48 -8.36 3.08 3.43
CA VAL A 48 -7.09 3.60 3.93
C VAL A 48 -5.96 2.77 3.34
N TRP A 49 -5.14 3.39 2.53
CA TRP A 49 -4.03 2.74 1.85
C TRP A 49 -2.69 3.15 2.44
N ASN A 50 -2.04 2.20 3.08
CA ASN A 50 -0.76 2.39 3.74
C ASN A 50 0.29 1.42 3.22
N GLY A 51 0.70 1.65 2.01
CA GLY A 51 1.84 1.00 1.41
C GLY A 51 1.54 -0.10 0.40
N PRO A 52 2.54 -0.42 -0.41
CA PRO A 52 2.50 -1.51 -1.37
C PRO A 52 2.45 -2.86 -0.65
N VAL A 53 1.99 -3.88 -1.35
CA VAL A 53 1.88 -5.27 -0.85
C VAL A 53 3.03 -6.16 -1.29
N GLY A 54 3.95 -5.63 -2.10
CA GLY A 54 5.12 -6.33 -2.62
C GLY A 54 6.26 -5.39 -2.94
N VAL A 55 7.33 -5.94 -3.48
CA VAL A 55 8.52 -5.19 -3.92
C VAL A 55 8.24 -4.58 -5.30
N PHE A 56 7.36 -3.59 -5.32
CA PHE A 56 6.84 -2.99 -6.55
C PHE A 56 7.88 -2.23 -7.37
N GLU A 57 9.04 -1.94 -6.80
CA GLU A 57 10.18 -1.35 -7.49
C GLU A 57 10.69 -2.27 -8.60
N PHE A 58 10.58 -3.58 -8.41
CA PHE A 58 10.88 -4.59 -9.41
C PHE A 58 9.58 -5.03 -10.07
N ASP A 59 9.46 -4.83 -11.40
CA ASP A 59 8.20 -5.04 -12.12
C ASP A 59 7.62 -6.45 -11.94
N GLN A 60 8.47 -7.49 -11.88
CA GLN A 60 8.04 -8.86 -11.69
C GLN A 60 7.47 -9.15 -10.29
N PHE A 61 7.73 -8.29 -9.31
CA PHE A 61 7.20 -8.37 -7.95
C PHE A 61 6.22 -7.24 -7.62
N GLY A 62 5.78 -6.50 -8.63
CA GLY A 62 4.89 -5.36 -8.50
C GLY A 62 3.44 -5.58 -8.91
N GLU A 63 3.08 -6.74 -9.44
CA GLU A 63 1.74 -7.00 -9.97
C GLU A 63 0.64 -6.96 -8.90
N GLY A 64 0.92 -7.42 -7.69
CA GLY A 64 -0.01 -7.31 -6.57
C GLY A 64 -0.31 -5.86 -6.22
N THR A 65 0.72 -5.04 -6.08
CA THR A 65 0.59 -3.60 -5.81
C THR A 65 -0.14 -2.89 -6.96
N ARG A 66 0.18 -3.24 -8.21
CA ARG A 66 -0.50 -2.69 -9.38
C ARG A 66 -2.00 -3.01 -9.37
N THR A 67 -2.36 -4.25 -9.14
CA THR A 67 -3.76 -4.70 -9.10
C THR A 67 -4.55 -3.96 -8.02
N ILE A 68 -4.00 -3.84 -6.81
CA ILE A 68 -4.61 -3.08 -5.71
C ILE A 68 -4.71 -1.60 -6.05
N SER A 69 -3.66 -1.00 -6.60
CA SER A 69 -3.66 0.40 -6.99
C SER A 69 -4.76 0.73 -8.00
N MET A 70 -4.93 -0.11 -9.01
CA MET A 70 -5.99 0.05 -10.01
C MET A 70 -7.38 -0.17 -9.41
N ALA A 71 -7.55 -1.13 -8.50
CA ALA A 71 -8.80 -1.34 -7.79
C ALA A 71 -9.20 -0.13 -6.94
N ILE A 72 -8.24 0.50 -6.25
CA ILE A 72 -8.46 1.73 -5.48
C ILE A 72 -8.84 2.88 -6.42
N ALA A 73 -8.14 3.03 -7.54
CA ALA A 73 -8.40 4.07 -8.53
C ALA A 73 -9.81 3.96 -9.15
N ASP A 74 -10.29 2.74 -9.37
CA ASP A 74 -11.59 2.46 -9.98
C ASP A 74 -12.74 2.38 -8.97
N SER A 75 -12.42 2.28 -7.67
CA SER A 75 -13.44 2.21 -6.60
C SER A 75 -14.16 3.55 -6.42
N PRO A 76 -15.49 3.54 -6.20
CA PRO A 76 -16.24 4.75 -5.83
C PRO A 76 -16.01 5.18 -4.37
N ALA A 77 -15.27 4.41 -3.59
CA ALA A 77 -14.95 4.70 -2.20
C ALA A 77 -14.15 5.99 -2.03
N PHE A 78 -14.30 6.63 -0.88
CA PHE A 78 -13.37 7.67 -0.47
C PHE A 78 -12.04 7.01 -0.07
N SER A 79 -10.96 7.36 -0.76
CA SER A 79 -9.64 6.76 -0.58
C SER A 79 -8.65 7.75 0.04
N LEU A 80 -8.01 7.30 1.14
CA LEU A 80 -6.91 8.01 1.78
C LEU A 80 -5.62 7.20 1.59
N ALA A 81 -4.58 7.85 1.15
CA ALA A 81 -3.26 7.25 1.00
C ALA A 81 -2.24 8.00 1.85
N GLY A 82 -1.32 7.30 2.46
CA GLY A 82 -0.25 7.89 3.26
C GLY A 82 1.03 7.05 3.23
N GLY A 83 2.15 7.73 3.43
CA GLY A 83 3.49 7.13 3.42
C GLY A 83 4.22 7.29 2.09
N GLY A 84 5.56 7.38 2.17
CA GLY A 84 6.41 7.61 1.00
C GLY A 84 6.31 6.52 -0.06
N ASP A 85 6.28 5.25 0.36
CA ASP A 85 6.17 4.12 -0.56
C ASP A 85 4.81 4.06 -1.24
N THR A 86 3.74 4.45 -0.53
CA THR A 86 2.40 4.56 -1.11
C THR A 86 2.37 5.63 -2.20
N ILE A 87 2.96 6.79 -1.93
CA ILE A 87 3.06 7.89 -2.90
C ILE A 87 3.88 7.45 -4.12
N ALA A 88 4.98 6.72 -3.91
CA ALA A 88 5.78 6.18 -5.00
C ALA A 88 4.98 5.21 -5.88
N ALA A 89 4.16 4.35 -5.29
CA ALA A 89 3.26 3.46 -6.03
C ALA A 89 2.20 4.25 -6.81
N ILE A 90 1.61 5.27 -6.21
CA ILE A 90 0.64 6.18 -6.87
C ILE A 90 1.26 6.84 -8.10
N GLN A 91 2.50 7.30 -8.00
CA GLN A 91 3.24 7.90 -9.11
C GLN A 91 3.58 6.87 -10.20
N LYS A 92 4.08 5.69 -9.79
CA LYS A 92 4.44 4.62 -10.73
C LYS A 92 3.26 4.18 -11.59
N TYR A 93 2.07 4.08 -11.02
CA TYR A 93 0.86 3.62 -11.72
C TYR A 93 -0.04 4.75 -12.21
N ASP A 94 0.41 6.01 -12.09
CA ASP A 94 -0.25 7.21 -12.61
C ASP A 94 -1.73 7.33 -12.19
N ILE A 95 -1.99 7.16 -10.90
CA ILE A 95 -3.33 7.22 -10.31
C ILE A 95 -3.53 8.37 -9.34
N TYR A 96 -2.65 9.38 -9.37
CA TYR A 96 -2.65 10.51 -8.44
C TYR A 96 -4.02 11.21 -8.37
N ASP A 97 -4.64 11.47 -9.51
CA ASP A 97 -5.93 12.18 -9.60
C ASP A 97 -7.14 11.30 -9.19
N LYS A 98 -6.92 10.01 -8.98
CA LYS A 98 -7.98 9.04 -8.64
C LYS A 98 -8.02 8.66 -7.16
N VAL A 99 -7.04 9.10 -6.37
CA VAL A 99 -7.03 8.95 -4.92
C VAL A 99 -7.64 10.20 -4.30
N SER A 100 -8.61 10.02 -3.40
CA SER A 100 -9.38 11.15 -2.84
C SER A 100 -8.54 12.08 -1.99
N TYR A 101 -7.64 11.53 -1.18
CA TYR A 101 -6.72 12.31 -0.33
C TYR A 101 -5.37 11.62 -0.18
N ILE A 102 -4.30 12.37 -0.38
CA ILE A 102 -2.93 11.89 -0.21
C ILE A 102 -2.28 12.66 0.93
N SER A 103 -1.96 11.97 2.03
CA SER A 103 -1.28 12.55 3.17
C SER A 103 0.24 12.59 2.94
N THR A 104 0.84 13.73 3.18
CA THR A 104 2.30 13.91 3.19
C THR A 104 2.92 13.75 4.57
N ALA A 105 2.12 13.43 5.58
CA ALA A 105 2.55 13.38 6.98
C ALA A 105 3.30 12.08 7.37
N GLY A 106 3.46 11.12 6.45
CA GLY A 106 4.17 9.88 6.71
C GLY A 106 3.56 9.07 7.85
N GLY A 107 4.39 8.57 8.78
CA GLY A 107 3.96 7.78 9.93
C GLY A 107 3.00 8.51 10.89
N ALA A 108 3.08 9.82 10.99
CA ALA A 108 2.16 10.61 11.80
C ALA A 108 0.70 10.50 11.33
N PHE A 109 0.47 10.32 10.05
CA PHE A 109 -0.87 10.06 9.49
C PHE A 109 -1.51 8.82 10.12
N LEU A 110 -0.76 7.73 10.22
CA LEU A 110 -1.24 6.48 10.82
C LEU A 110 -1.45 6.61 12.31
N GLU A 111 -0.53 7.24 13.02
CA GLU A 111 -0.65 7.49 14.45
C GLU A 111 -1.90 8.33 14.77
N TYR A 112 -2.19 9.33 13.94
CA TYR A 112 -3.40 10.12 14.06
C TYR A 112 -4.67 9.26 13.85
N LEU A 113 -4.68 8.40 12.83
CA LEU A 113 -5.80 7.48 12.57
C LEU A 113 -6.00 6.46 13.71
N GLU A 114 -4.92 6.06 14.40
CA GLU A 114 -4.98 5.22 15.60
C GLU A 114 -5.55 5.95 16.84
N GLY A 115 -5.80 7.24 16.74
CA GLY A 115 -6.28 8.07 17.84
C GLY A 115 -5.20 8.58 18.76
N LYS A 116 -3.94 8.48 18.39
CA LYS A 116 -2.83 9.01 19.17
C LYS A 116 -2.77 10.54 19.08
N THR A 117 -2.37 11.16 20.19
CA THR A 117 -2.10 12.61 20.21
C THR A 117 -0.74 12.88 19.59
N LEU A 118 -0.71 13.66 18.52
CA LEU A 118 0.53 14.07 17.88
C LEU A 118 1.20 15.21 18.68
N PRO A 119 2.48 15.08 19.07
CA PRO A 119 3.15 16.06 19.92
C PRO A 119 3.13 17.50 19.37
N ALA A 120 3.37 17.66 18.07
CA ALA A 120 3.35 18.98 17.43
C ALA A 120 1.95 19.62 17.45
N VAL A 121 0.91 18.84 17.22
CA VAL A 121 -0.49 19.31 17.29
C VAL A 121 -0.86 19.66 18.73
N ALA A 122 -0.52 18.81 19.69
CA ALA A 122 -0.76 19.06 21.10
C ALA A 122 -0.12 20.36 21.59
N MET A 123 1.12 20.64 21.18
CA MET A 123 1.83 21.87 21.50
C MET A 123 1.13 23.10 20.91
N LEU A 124 0.67 23.02 19.66
CA LEU A 124 -0.05 24.12 19.01
C LEU A 124 -1.41 24.37 19.67
N GLU A 125 -2.12 23.31 20.04
CA GLU A 125 -3.39 23.42 20.77
C GLU A 125 -3.20 24.02 22.16
N GLU A 126 -2.15 23.63 22.88
CA GLU A 126 -1.80 24.21 24.18
C GLU A 126 -1.50 25.71 24.04
N ARG A 127 -0.71 26.06 23.03
CA ARG A 127 -0.37 27.48 22.77
C ARG A 127 -1.61 28.30 22.37
N ALA A 128 -2.54 27.73 21.66
CA ALA A 128 -3.77 28.42 21.27
C ALA A 128 -4.72 28.74 22.44
N ARG A 129 -4.54 28.09 23.59
CA ARG A 129 -5.33 28.35 24.82
C ARG A 129 -4.78 29.49 25.66
N ASP A 130 -3.54 29.88 25.42
CA ASP A 130 -2.89 31.02 26.10
C ASP A 130 -3.31 32.34 25.45
#